data_8b65b198997b8dd68e08c6efb1dda6df
#
_entry.id   8b65b198997b8dd68e08c6efb1dda6df
#
_cell.length_a   1.000
_cell.length_b   1.000
_cell.length_c   1.000
_cell.angle_alpha   90.00
_cell.angle_beta   90.00
_cell.angle_gamma   90.00
#
_symmetry.space_group_name_H-M   'P 1'
#
loop_
_entity.id
_entity.type
_entity.pdbx_description
1 polymer ?
#
loop_
_entity_poly.entity_id
_entity_poly.type
_entity_poly.pdbx_seq_one_letter_code
_entity_poly.pdbx_strand_id
1 'polypeptide(L)'
;MNQRIAATALLGVAEQAGLDVLTLAENLDRDELLRSRLTREEVRRQLRAIADALSALHPELRRAMPEIDWSGWEHLRSALAATAGDALDEALWFAVESLTPALLLWLRIHRRSQPELFAMRG
;
A
#
# COMPACT_ATOMS: atom_id res chain seq x y z
N MET A 1 23.31 1.25 -7.40
CA MET A 1 22.08 1.96 -7.76
C MET A 1 21.87 3.16 -6.85
N ASN A 2 21.45 4.27 -7.40
CA ASN A 2 21.15 5.47 -6.63
C ASN A 2 19.92 5.23 -5.75
N GLN A 3 19.99 5.60 -4.45
CA GLN A 3 18.88 5.44 -3.51
C GLN A 3 17.62 6.18 -3.98
N ARG A 4 17.78 7.34 -4.61
CA ARG A 4 16.65 8.12 -5.11
C ARG A 4 15.91 7.36 -6.21
N ILE A 5 16.62 6.72 -7.11
CA ILE A 5 16.00 5.93 -8.19
C ILE A 5 15.26 4.74 -7.60
N ALA A 6 15.89 4.05 -6.64
CA ALA A 6 15.25 2.92 -5.97
C ALA A 6 14.00 3.37 -5.20
N ALA A 7 14.07 4.50 -4.48
CA ALA A 7 12.92 5.04 -3.76
C ALA A 7 11.78 5.41 -4.70
N THR A 8 12.09 6.06 -5.83
CA THR A 8 11.09 6.42 -6.82
C THR A 8 10.39 5.18 -7.38
N ALA A 9 11.16 4.13 -7.67
CA ALA A 9 10.59 2.87 -8.16
C ALA A 9 9.66 2.23 -7.12
N LEU A 10 10.08 2.22 -5.84
CA LEU A 10 9.25 1.66 -4.76
C LEU A 10 7.95 2.45 -4.55
N LEU A 11 8.04 3.78 -4.59
CA LEU A 11 6.85 4.62 -4.49
C LEU A 11 5.92 4.40 -5.68
N GLY A 12 6.48 4.21 -6.88
CA GLY A 12 5.69 3.88 -8.06
C GLY A 12 4.96 2.56 -7.94
N VAL A 13 5.62 1.53 -7.40
CA VAL A 13 5.00 0.23 -7.14
C VAL A 13 3.85 0.39 -6.14
N ALA A 14 4.08 1.10 -5.04
CA ALA A 14 3.05 1.30 -4.02
C ALA A 14 1.84 2.04 -4.58
N GLU A 15 2.08 3.08 -5.36
CA GLU A 15 1.00 3.87 -5.96
C GLU A 15 0.19 3.05 -6.95
N GLN A 16 0.85 2.34 -7.87
CA GLN A 16 0.14 1.56 -8.88
C GLN A 16 -0.64 0.41 -8.23
N ALA A 17 -0.03 -0.31 -7.31
CA ALA A 17 -0.71 -1.39 -6.61
C ALA A 17 -1.90 -0.87 -5.79
N GLY A 18 -1.77 0.32 -5.19
CA GLY A 18 -2.87 0.95 -4.47
C GLY A 18 -4.05 1.29 -5.37
N LEU A 19 -3.78 1.83 -6.55
CA LEU A 19 -4.82 2.09 -7.53
C LEU A 19 -5.51 0.78 -7.97
N ASP A 20 -4.74 -0.28 -8.15
CA ASP A 20 -5.27 -1.58 -8.51
C ASP A 20 -6.19 -2.13 -7.42
N VAL A 21 -5.81 -1.97 -6.14
CA VAL A 21 -6.66 -2.37 -5.01
C VAL A 21 -8.01 -1.64 -5.06
N LEU A 22 -7.98 -0.32 -5.25
CA LEU A 22 -9.22 0.45 -5.31
C LEU A 22 -10.10 0.02 -6.49
N THR A 23 -9.49 -0.28 -7.62
CA THR A 23 -10.23 -0.75 -8.81
C THR A 23 -10.86 -2.11 -8.55
N LEU A 24 -10.10 -3.04 -7.96
CA LEU A 24 -10.60 -4.39 -7.64
C LEU A 24 -11.75 -4.36 -6.64
N ALA A 25 -11.69 -3.43 -5.68
CA ALA A 25 -12.67 -3.33 -4.61
C ALA A 25 -13.84 -2.39 -4.94
N GLU A 26 -13.81 -1.74 -6.08
CA GLU A 26 -14.82 -0.74 -6.47
C GLU A 26 -16.22 -1.34 -6.40
N ASN A 27 -17.11 -0.63 -5.69
CA ASN A 27 -18.51 -1.02 -5.52
C ASN A 27 -18.72 -2.34 -4.76
N LEU A 28 -17.70 -2.87 -4.11
CA LEU A 28 -17.84 -4.07 -3.27
C LEU A 28 -17.89 -3.69 -1.79
N ASP A 29 -18.83 -4.30 -1.06
CA ASP A 29 -18.78 -4.21 0.39
C ASP A 29 -17.85 -5.30 0.95
N ARG A 30 -17.70 -5.32 2.28
CA ARG A 30 -16.81 -6.27 2.96
C ARG A 30 -17.13 -7.72 2.59
N ASP A 31 -18.41 -8.09 2.67
CA ASP A 31 -18.82 -9.47 2.43
C ASP A 31 -18.63 -9.88 0.97
N GLU A 32 -18.93 -8.98 0.05
CA GLU A 32 -18.73 -9.23 -1.38
C GLU A 32 -17.26 -9.45 -1.71
N LEU A 33 -16.38 -8.59 -1.17
CA LEU A 33 -14.95 -8.73 -1.40
C LEU A 33 -14.41 -10.05 -0.85
N LEU A 34 -14.75 -10.36 0.42
CA LEU A 34 -14.20 -11.52 1.10
C LEU A 34 -14.76 -12.83 0.58
N ARG A 35 -15.97 -12.81 0.01
CA ARG A 35 -16.61 -13.99 -0.55
C ARG A 35 -16.03 -14.39 -1.89
N SER A 36 -15.53 -13.43 -2.66
CA SER A 36 -14.93 -13.70 -3.97
C SER A 36 -13.48 -14.15 -3.80
N ARG A 37 -13.23 -15.44 -3.95
CA ARG A 37 -11.89 -15.98 -3.79
C ARG A 37 -10.86 -15.31 -4.69
N LEU A 38 -11.20 -15.14 -5.98
CA LEU A 38 -10.27 -14.53 -6.94
C LEU A 38 -9.97 -13.09 -6.62
N THR A 39 -11.00 -12.30 -6.31
CA THR A 39 -10.81 -10.89 -5.96
C THR A 39 -10.03 -10.76 -4.67
N ARG A 40 -10.37 -11.53 -3.66
CA ARG A 40 -9.68 -11.51 -2.37
C ARG A 40 -8.20 -11.84 -2.52
N GLU A 41 -7.86 -12.87 -3.28
CA GLU A 41 -6.46 -13.26 -3.48
C GLU A 41 -5.69 -12.19 -4.27
N GLU A 42 -6.31 -11.58 -5.27
CA GLU A 42 -5.66 -10.53 -6.03
C GLU A 42 -5.45 -9.26 -5.18
N VAL A 43 -6.45 -8.87 -4.39
CA VAL A 43 -6.31 -7.75 -3.46
C VAL A 43 -5.18 -8.04 -2.47
N ARG A 44 -5.13 -9.24 -1.92
CA ARG A 44 -4.09 -9.64 -1.00
C ARG A 44 -2.71 -9.50 -1.64
N ARG A 45 -2.55 -9.95 -2.87
CA ARG A 45 -1.28 -9.85 -3.59
C ARG A 45 -0.85 -8.41 -3.80
N GLN A 46 -1.79 -7.53 -4.17
CA GLN A 46 -1.48 -6.12 -4.38
C GLN A 46 -1.15 -5.43 -3.05
N LEU A 47 -1.88 -5.74 -1.99
CA LEU A 47 -1.58 -5.19 -0.66
C LEU A 47 -0.20 -5.62 -0.18
N ARG A 48 0.19 -6.85 -0.46
CA ARG A 48 1.53 -7.34 -0.12
C ARG A 48 2.60 -6.57 -0.89
N ALA A 49 2.37 -6.31 -2.17
CA ALA A 49 3.30 -5.52 -2.98
C ALA A 49 3.49 -4.12 -2.39
N ILE A 50 2.40 -3.48 -1.95
CA ILE A 50 2.46 -2.17 -1.30
C ILE A 50 3.28 -2.27 -0.01
N ALA A 51 2.91 -3.20 0.87
CA ALA A 51 3.56 -3.32 2.18
C ALA A 51 5.05 -3.61 2.04
N ASP A 52 5.44 -4.48 1.12
CA ASP A 52 6.84 -4.79 0.87
C ASP A 52 7.59 -3.58 0.31
N ALA A 53 7.01 -2.85 -0.62
CA ALA A 53 7.61 -1.66 -1.19
C ALA A 53 7.84 -0.58 -0.11
N LEU A 54 6.82 -0.33 0.71
CA LEU A 54 6.92 0.67 1.79
C LEU A 54 7.95 0.26 2.83
N SER A 55 8.01 -1.04 3.15
CA SER A 55 8.98 -1.57 4.12
C SER A 55 10.42 -1.41 3.64
N ALA A 56 10.64 -1.41 2.34
CA ALA A 56 11.97 -1.27 1.75
C ALA A 56 12.45 0.17 1.63
N LEU A 57 11.59 1.16 1.91
CA LEU A 57 11.98 2.56 1.84
C LEU A 57 12.94 2.93 2.98
N HIS A 58 13.89 3.79 2.65
CA HIS A 58 14.86 4.29 3.62
C HIS A 58 14.13 5.07 4.74
N PRO A 59 14.58 4.91 6.02
CA PRO A 59 13.92 5.62 7.13
C PRO A 59 13.81 7.13 6.98
N GLU A 60 14.75 7.78 6.33
CA GLU A 60 14.68 9.22 6.09
C GLU A 60 13.51 9.59 5.19
N LEU A 61 13.23 8.77 4.20
CA LEU A 61 12.11 9.01 3.31
C LEU A 61 10.78 8.84 4.04
N ARG A 62 10.71 7.84 4.93
CA ARG A 62 9.53 7.67 5.77
C ARG A 62 9.30 8.88 6.66
N ARG A 63 10.36 9.43 7.25
CA ARG A 63 10.28 10.64 8.09
C ARG A 63 9.83 11.86 7.30
N ALA A 64 10.10 11.90 6.00
CA ALA A 64 9.65 12.97 5.13
C ALA A 64 8.15 12.93 4.85
N MET A 65 7.49 11.79 5.10
CA MET A 65 6.06 11.59 4.88
C MET A 65 5.41 11.00 6.14
N PRO A 66 5.40 11.77 7.26
CA PRO A 66 4.98 11.24 8.55
C PRO A 66 3.49 10.95 8.67
N GLU A 67 2.67 11.47 7.75
CA GLU A 67 1.22 11.27 7.78
C GLU A 67 0.82 9.86 7.33
N ILE A 68 1.69 9.17 6.59
CA ILE A 68 1.42 7.80 6.18
C ILE A 68 1.49 6.89 7.41
N ASP A 69 0.53 5.98 7.52
CA ASP A 69 0.47 5.06 8.64
C ASP A 69 1.46 3.89 8.46
N TRP A 70 2.72 4.19 8.68
CA TRP A 70 3.80 3.20 8.50
C TRP A 70 3.62 1.97 9.38
N SER A 71 3.21 2.17 10.64
CA SER A 71 3.00 1.03 11.54
C SER A 71 1.80 0.19 11.12
N GLY A 72 0.76 0.81 10.61
CA GLY A 72 -0.40 0.10 10.06
C GLY A 72 -0.01 -0.82 8.91
N TRP A 73 0.84 -0.33 8.01
CA TRP A 73 1.32 -1.15 6.89
C TRP A 73 2.22 -2.29 7.35
N GLU A 74 3.03 -2.08 8.39
CA GLU A 74 3.86 -3.17 8.96
C GLU A 74 2.99 -4.23 9.64
N HIS A 75 1.94 -3.82 10.37
CA HIS A 75 0.98 -4.76 10.95
C HIS A 75 0.28 -5.57 9.86
N LEU A 76 -0.13 -4.91 8.78
CA LEU A 76 -0.76 -5.59 7.65
C LEU A 76 0.21 -6.60 7.03
N ARG A 77 1.46 -6.20 6.83
CA ARG A 77 2.48 -7.07 6.25
C ARG A 77 2.61 -8.36 7.04
N SER A 78 2.61 -8.25 8.37
CA SER A 78 2.66 -9.42 9.25
C SER A 78 1.39 -10.27 9.12
N ALA A 79 0.22 -9.62 9.09
CA ALA A 79 -1.05 -10.33 8.97
C ALA A 79 -1.19 -11.08 7.63
N LEU A 80 -0.61 -10.54 6.57
CA LEU A 80 -0.65 -11.16 5.24
C LEU A 80 0.13 -12.48 5.17
N ALA A 81 0.99 -12.75 6.16
CA ALA A 81 1.70 -14.00 6.25
C ALA A 81 0.80 -15.15 6.72
N ALA A 82 -0.34 -14.86 7.34
CA ALA A 82 -1.31 -15.87 7.76
C ALA A 82 -1.99 -16.48 6.53
N THR A 83 -2.35 -17.75 6.62
CA THR A 83 -2.97 -18.46 5.48
C THR A 83 -4.47 -18.18 5.38
N ALA A 84 -5.15 -17.97 6.51
CA ALA A 84 -6.58 -17.71 6.57
C ALA A 84 -6.96 -17.27 7.98
N GLY A 85 -8.23 -16.92 8.16
CA GLY A 85 -8.80 -16.61 9.45
C GLY A 85 -9.41 -15.24 9.52
N ASP A 86 -10.17 -15.00 10.60
CA ASP A 86 -10.89 -13.73 10.78
C ASP A 86 -9.93 -12.55 10.90
N ALA A 87 -8.78 -12.73 11.54
CA ALA A 87 -7.80 -11.67 11.68
C ALA A 87 -7.26 -11.23 10.32
N LEU A 88 -7.02 -12.19 9.42
CA LEU A 88 -6.59 -11.86 8.05
C LEU A 88 -7.70 -11.11 7.31
N ASP A 89 -8.94 -11.59 7.40
CA ASP A 89 -10.07 -10.95 6.73
C ASP A 89 -10.27 -9.51 7.20
N GLU A 90 -10.19 -9.28 8.51
CA GLU A 90 -10.29 -7.94 9.07
C GLU A 90 -9.15 -7.03 8.60
N ALA A 91 -7.93 -7.57 8.54
CA ALA A 91 -6.77 -6.83 8.07
C ALA A 91 -6.92 -6.44 6.60
N LEU A 92 -7.40 -7.37 5.77
CA LEU A 92 -7.63 -7.11 4.34
C LEU A 92 -8.66 -6.00 4.15
N TRP A 93 -9.79 -6.09 4.85
CA TRP A 93 -10.85 -5.10 4.70
C TRP A 93 -10.42 -3.73 5.21
N PHE A 94 -9.75 -3.68 6.37
CA PHE A 94 -9.22 -2.42 6.90
C PHE A 94 -8.26 -1.76 5.91
N ALA A 95 -7.39 -2.57 5.28
CA ALA A 95 -6.45 -2.04 4.30
C ALA A 95 -7.16 -1.48 3.06
N VAL A 96 -8.19 -2.16 2.58
CA VAL A 96 -8.97 -1.69 1.43
C VAL A 96 -9.73 -0.42 1.76
N GLU A 97 -10.38 -0.38 2.92
CA GLU A 97 -11.26 0.71 3.31
C GLU A 97 -10.51 1.95 3.80
N SER A 98 -9.40 1.76 4.49
CA SER A 98 -8.72 2.85 5.20
C SER A 98 -7.27 3.07 4.79
N LEU A 99 -6.43 2.04 4.90
CA LEU A 99 -4.98 2.21 4.67
C LEU A 99 -4.64 2.64 3.25
N THR A 100 -5.24 1.98 2.26
CA THR A 100 -4.91 2.23 0.86
C THR A 100 -5.41 3.59 0.39
N PRO A 101 -6.67 3.99 0.64
CA PRO A 101 -7.11 5.34 0.26
C PRO A 101 -6.26 6.44 0.92
N ALA A 102 -5.93 6.28 2.20
CA ALA A 102 -5.10 7.27 2.91
C ALA A 102 -3.69 7.33 2.33
N LEU A 103 -3.10 6.18 2.02
CA LEU A 103 -1.78 6.14 1.38
C LEU A 103 -1.78 6.92 0.07
N LEU A 104 -2.74 6.64 -0.80
CA LEU A 104 -2.81 7.29 -2.11
C LEU A 104 -3.01 8.80 -1.97
N LEU A 105 -3.81 9.23 -1.01
CA LEU A 105 -4.02 10.65 -0.73
C LEU A 105 -2.70 11.33 -0.35
N TRP A 106 -1.97 10.75 0.60
CA TRP A 106 -0.72 11.35 1.07
C TRP A 106 0.39 11.28 0.03
N LEU A 107 0.46 10.20 -0.76
CA LEU A 107 1.42 10.13 -1.86
C LEU A 107 1.16 11.25 -2.88
N ARG A 108 -0.11 11.53 -3.19
CA ARG A 108 -0.47 12.60 -4.11
C ARG A 108 -0.08 13.96 -3.53
N ILE A 109 -0.35 14.19 -2.25
CA ILE A 109 -0.01 15.46 -1.58
C ILE A 109 1.50 15.67 -1.58
N HIS A 110 2.26 14.66 -1.20
CA HIS A 110 3.73 14.77 -1.16
C HIS A 110 4.33 14.89 -2.56
N ARG A 111 3.73 14.28 -3.56
CA ARG A 111 4.18 14.44 -4.94
C ARG A 111 4.09 15.90 -5.38
N ARG A 112 3.06 16.61 -4.93
CA ARG A 112 2.90 18.04 -5.24
C ARG A 112 3.82 18.94 -4.43
N SER A 113 3.99 18.65 -3.15
CA SER A 113 4.79 19.49 -2.24
C SER A 113 6.26 19.15 -2.25
N GLN A 114 6.62 17.91 -2.57
CA GLN A 114 8.00 17.43 -2.58
C GLN A 114 8.25 16.59 -3.85
N PRO A 115 8.13 17.18 -5.04
CA PRO A 115 8.23 16.42 -6.29
C PRO A 115 9.55 15.70 -6.46
N GLU A 116 10.61 16.18 -5.82
CA GLU A 116 11.94 15.54 -5.88
C GLU A 116 11.95 14.13 -5.28
N LEU A 117 11.02 13.81 -4.38
CA LEU A 117 10.93 12.45 -3.82
C LEU A 117 10.44 11.44 -4.85
N PHE A 118 9.77 11.92 -5.89
CA PHE A 118 9.11 11.08 -6.90
C PHE A 118 9.80 11.15 -8.26
N ALA A 119 10.90 11.91 -8.36
CA ALA A 119 11.58 12.11 -9.64
C ALA A 119 12.68 11.06 -9.86
N MET A 120 12.69 10.46 -11.04
CA MET A 120 13.72 9.51 -11.45
C MET A 120 14.98 10.25 -11.93
N ARG A 121 15.66 10.91 -11.00
CA ARG A 121 16.89 11.66 -11.32
C ARG A 121 18.08 11.10 -10.55
N GLY A 122 19.14 10.91 -11.26
CA GLY A 122 20.38 10.45 -10.70
C GLY A 122 21.08 11.46 -9.79
#